data_91615fc245d8b606e8b6706b3966ef34
#
_entry.id   91615fc245d8b606e8b6706b3966ef34
#
_cell.length_a   1.000
_cell.length_b   1.000
_cell.length_c   1.000
_cell.angle_alpha   90.00
_cell.angle_beta   90.00
_cell.angle_gamma   90.00
#
_symmetry.space_group_name_H-M   'P 1'
#
loop_
_entity.id
_entity.type
_entity.pdbx_description
1 polymer ?
#
loop_
_entity_poly.entity_id
_entity_poly.type
_entity_poly.pdbx_seq_one_letter_code
_entity_poly.pdbx_strand_id
1 'polypeptide(L)'
;MNSLLRRGAAIFFIVAAAVSTLQALPVQTEDDILREFLWQHFTEIPASQRPKIGLALSAGGVRGFAHVGTLEAFSNAGVPIDYISGTSMGAVVGSLYAGGLPIPKLWEISAHLSMNSITPDYNVFGLLRFLFAKKLPTSTNLANFVQQQLGNIQFEDLKTPFSCAAMDVKTGERVLFNSGPLAIAVRASMNLPGIFEPVEYRHRLLVDGAVVDYLPVESVRNMGADYIIASATPPDFFSKTPQTVAAYLLRVGDVRGAAMIQQAAQKANFVLTHRVPDVGTLELAQLHKAGEIGLVETQQHMEELQKSMLLFALPYVLKP
;
A
#
# COMPACT_ATOMS: atom_id res chain seq x y z
N MET A 1 37.63 -25.22 48.67
CA MET A 1 36.75 -24.10 49.06
C MET A 1 36.46 -23.10 47.92
N ASN A 2 37.28 -23.04 46.85
CA ASN A 2 37.10 -22.05 45.74
C ASN A 2 36.17 -22.46 44.58
N SER A 3 35.75 -23.73 44.49
CA SER A 3 34.87 -24.19 43.39
C SER A 3 33.40 -23.98 43.65
N LEU A 4 32.99 -24.04 44.90
CA LEU A 4 31.58 -23.85 45.33
C LEU A 4 31.14 -22.37 45.25
N LEU A 5 32.04 -21.45 45.59
CA LEU A 5 31.80 -20.00 45.50
C LEU A 5 31.68 -19.49 44.05
N ARG A 6 32.40 -20.08 43.10
CA ARG A 6 32.29 -19.73 41.66
C ARG A 6 31.00 -20.26 41.05
N ARG A 7 30.48 -21.40 41.47
CA ARG A 7 29.19 -21.94 41.02
C ARG A 7 28.00 -21.17 41.58
N GLY A 8 28.07 -20.70 42.82
CA GLY A 8 27.05 -19.86 43.43
C GLY A 8 26.93 -18.48 42.77
N ALA A 9 28.05 -17.86 42.42
CA ALA A 9 28.07 -16.55 41.72
C ALA A 9 27.51 -16.67 40.28
N ALA A 10 27.82 -17.75 39.54
CA ALA A 10 27.30 -17.98 38.20
C ALA A 10 25.77 -18.19 38.20
N ILE A 11 25.23 -18.92 39.18
CA ILE A 11 23.78 -19.15 39.30
C ILE A 11 23.08 -17.86 39.71
N PHE A 12 23.67 -17.03 40.56
CA PHE A 12 23.10 -15.72 40.94
C PHE A 12 23.06 -14.74 39.76
N PHE A 13 24.07 -14.75 38.88
CA PHE A 13 24.10 -13.93 37.66
C PHE A 13 23.08 -14.41 36.61
N ILE A 14 22.87 -15.70 36.49
CA ILE A 14 21.88 -16.27 35.55
C ILE A 14 20.44 -15.98 36.03
N VAL A 15 20.18 -16.06 37.33
CA VAL A 15 18.87 -15.74 37.90
C VAL A 15 18.63 -14.23 37.87
N ALA A 16 19.64 -13.38 38.16
CA ALA A 16 19.50 -11.95 38.03
C ALA A 16 19.32 -11.47 36.57
N ALA A 17 19.96 -12.13 35.60
CA ALA A 17 19.75 -11.86 34.17
C ALA A 17 18.35 -12.34 33.69
N ALA A 18 17.84 -13.45 34.24
CA ALA A 18 16.50 -13.95 33.90
C ALA A 18 15.38 -13.08 34.53
N VAL A 19 15.62 -12.46 35.67
CA VAL A 19 14.66 -11.54 36.31
C VAL A 19 14.63 -10.17 35.64
N SER A 20 15.77 -9.71 35.06
CA SER A 20 15.82 -8.43 34.32
C SER A 20 15.18 -8.49 32.92
N THR A 21 14.81 -9.67 32.43
CA THR A 21 14.10 -9.84 31.14
C THR A 21 12.60 -10.14 31.32
N LEU A 22 12.08 -10.20 32.54
CA LEU A 22 10.64 -10.10 32.73
C LEU A 22 10.24 -8.62 32.49
N GLN A 23 10.12 -8.24 31.22
CA GLN A 23 9.32 -7.07 30.87
C GLN A 23 7.93 -7.35 31.43
N ALA A 24 7.51 -6.58 32.44
CA ALA A 24 6.15 -6.64 32.93
C ALA A 24 5.23 -6.52 31.71
N LEU A 25 4.41 -7.53 31.48
CA LEU A 25 3.35 -7.42 30.48
C LEU A 25 2.61 -6.11 30.77
N PRO A 26 2.36 -5.27 29.78
CA PRO A 26 1.64 -4.02 30.01
C PRO A 26 0.33 -4.40 30.73
N VAL A 27 0.09 -3.77 31.89
CA VAL A 27 -1.16 -3.96 32.63
C VAL A 27 -2.26 -3.44 31.74
N GLN A 28 -3.13 -4.33 31.23
CA GLN A 28 -4.30 -3.92 30.45
C GLN A 28 -5.21 -3.07 31.33
N THR A 29 -5.55 -1.90 30.85
CA THR A 29 -6.54 -1.04 31.49
C THR A 29 -7.96 -1.58 31.23
N GLU A 30 -8.95 -1.13 32.02
CA GLU A 30 -10.35 -1.46 31.76
C GLU A 30 -10.79 -0.98 30.36
N ASP A 31 -10.25 0.16 29.90
CA ASP A 31 -10.50 0.66 28.56
C ASP A 31 -9.93 -0.25 27.47
N ASP A 32 -8.78 -0.86 27.69
CA ASP A 32 -8.19 -1.82 26.74
C ASP A 32 -9.03 -3.08 26.62
N ILE A 33 -9.51 -3.60 27.76
CA ILE A 33 -10.38 -4.79 27.80
C ILE A 33 -11.71 -4.50 27.10
N LEU A 34 -12.31 -3.34 27.38
CA LEU A 34 -13.54 -2.92 26.74
C LEU A 34 -13.37 -2.75 25.22
N ARG A 35 -12.28 -2.10 24.81
CA ARG A 35 -11.97 -1.93 23.39
C ARG A 35 -11.83 -3.27 22.68
N GLU A 36 -11.07 -4.21 23.25
CA GLU A 36 -10.86 -5.53 22.69
C GLU A 36 -12.18 -6.30 22.56
N PHE A 37 -13.03 -6.26 23.59
CA PHE A 37 -14.35 -6.87 23.57
C PHE A 37 -15.25 -6.28 22.46
N LEU A 38 -15.31 -4.94 22.37
CA LEU A 38 -16.11 -4.26 21.34
C LEU A 38 -15.54 -4.51 19.94
N TRP A 39 -14.20 -4.62 19.81
CA TRP A 39 -13.56 -4.90 18.53
C TRP A 39 -13.89 -6.31 18.03
N GLN A 40 -13.78 -7.31 18.90
CA GLN A 40 -14.19 -8.68 18.56
C GLN A 40 -15.65 -8.72 18.14
N HIS A 41 -16.52 -8.10 18.89
CA HIS A 41 -17.94 -8.02 18.53
C HIS A 41 -18.17 -7.33 17.17
N PHE A 42 -17.50 -6.20 16.92
CA PHE A 42 -17.59 -5.48 15.64
C PHE A 42 -17.14 -6.35 14.45
N THR A 43 -16.05 -7.10 14.58
CA THR A 43 -15.53 -7.95 13.50
C THR A 43 -16.42 -9.14 13.18
N GLU A 44 -17.26 -9.59 14.14
CA GLU A 44 -18.25 -10.65 13.98
C GLU A 44 -19.55 -10.17 13.31
N ILE A 45 -19.82 -8.86 13.29
CA ILE A 45 -21.02 -8.31 12.64
C ILE A 45 -20.95 -8.57 11.12
N PRO A 46 -21.98 -9.20 10.53
CA PRO A 46 -22.02 -9.41 9.09
C PRO A 46 -21.87 -8.09 8.31
N ALA A 47 -21.17 -8.15 7.18
CA ALA A 47 -20.93 -6.97 6.35
C ALA A 47 -22.20 -6.20 5.94
N SER A 48 -23.36 -6.87 5.87
CA SER A 48 -24.67 -6.25 5.58
C SER A 48 -25.25 -5.45 6.76
N GLN A 49 -24.71 -5.61 7.97
CA GLN A 49 -25.25 -5.05 9.20
C GLN A 49 -24.27 -4.06 9.88
N ARG A 50 -23.08 -3.84 9.30
CA ARG A 50 -22.09 -2.89 9.78
C ARG A 50 -21.74 -1.87 8.68
N PRO A 51 -21.09 -0.75 9.04
CA PRO A 51 -20.56 0.19 8.05
C PRO A 51 -19.63 -0.53 7.07
N LYS A 52 -19.71 -0.14 5.80
CA LYS A 52 -18.79 -0.61 4.76
C LYS A 52 -17.46 0.08 4.86
N ILE A 53 -16.40 -0.72 5.00
CA ILE A 53 -15.03 -0.23 5.17
C ILE A 53 -14.33 -0.22 3.82
N GLY A 54 -13.83 0.95 3.45
CA GLY A 54 -13.08 1.16 2.22
C GLY A 54 -11.62 1.48 2.48
N LEU A 55 -10.73 0.94 1.66
CA LEU A 55 -9.30 1.15 1.72
C LEU A 55 -8.80 1.85 0.46
N ALA A 56 -8.27 3.07 0.60
CA ALA A 56 -7.63 3.81 -0.46
C ALA A 56 -6.11 3.66 -0.37
N LEU A 57 -5.47 3.14 -1.42
CA LEU A 57 -4.03 2.88 -1.50
C LEU A 57 -3.39 3.88 -2.46
N SER A 58 -2.48 4.72 -1.96
CA SER A 58 -1.84 5.75 -2.76
C SER A 58 -0.88 5.19 -3.81
N ALA A 59 -0.55 6.03 -4.78
CA ALA A 59 0.66 5.87 -5.56
C ALA A 59 1.90 6.05 -4.65
N GLY A 60 3.09 5.76 -5.18
CA GLY A 60 4.33 5.96 -4.42
C GLY A 60 5.56 5.24 -5.00
N GLY A 61 5.42 4.57 -6.13
CA GLY A 61 6.48 3.70 -6.68
C GLY A 61 6.88 2.65 -5.64
N VAL A 62 8.19 2.46 -5.41
CA VAL A 62 8.70 1.50 -4.42
C VAL A 62 8.16 1.75 -3.01
N ARG A 63 8.00 3.02 -2.60
CA ARG A 63 7.43 3.37 -1.29
C ARG A 63 6.01 2.81 -1.10
N GLY A 64 5.23 2.72 -2.19
CA GLY A 64 3.87 2.15 -2.18
C GLY A 64 3.82 0.67 -1.78
N PHE A 65 4.94 -0.03 -1.75
CA PHE A 65 4.98 -1.40 -1.23
C PHE A 65 4.71 -1.47 0.29
N ALA A 66 4.76 -0.34 1.01
CA ALA A 66 4.30 -0.21 2.39
C ALA A 66 2.83 -0.68 2.58
N HIS A 67 2.02 -0.59 1.53
CA HIS A 67 0.64 -1.10 1.55
C HIS A 67 0.56 -2.61 1.83
N VAL A 68 1.59 -3.41 1.49
CA VAL A 68 1.64 -4.83 1.83
C VAL A 68 1.71 -5.01 3.35
N GLY A 69 2.56 -4.24 4.02
CA GLY A 69 2.64 -4.24 5.48
C GLY A 69 1.34 -3.77 6.14
N THR A 70 0.67 -2.77 5.56
CA THR A 70 -0.66 -2.32 6.02
C THR A 70 -1.68 -3.46 5.94
N LEU A 71 -1.74 -4.16 4.81
CA LEU A 71 -2.65 -5.29 4.60
C LEU A 71 -2.36 -6.44 5.56
N GLU A 72 -1.09 -6.72 5.85
CA GLU A 72 -0.70 -7.71 6.86
C GLU A 72 -1.17 -7.32 8.26
N ALA A 73 -0.90 -6.09 8.69
CA ALA A 73 -1.35 -5.59 9.98
C ALA A 73 -2.89 -5.64 10.11
N PHE A 74 -3.61 -5.30 9.03
CA PHE A 74 -5.07 -5.39 8.99
C PHE A 74 -5.57 -6.82 9.07
N SER A 75 -4.95 -7.74 8.32
CA SER A 75 -5.29 -9.16 8.38
C SER A 75 -5.09 -9.74 9.78
N ASN A 76 -3.99 -9.39 10.45
CA ASN A 76 -3.66 -9.85 11.80
C ASN A 76 -4.60 -9.27 12.86
N ALA A 77 -5.08 -8.05 12.67
CA ALA A 77 -6.00 -7.37 13.60
C ALA A 77 -7.49 -7.60 13.25
N GLY A 78 -7.80 -8.36 12.20
CA GLY A 78 -9.17 -8.60 11.77
C GLY A 78 -9.89 -7.36 11.22
N VAL A 79 -9.16 -6.35 10.71
CA VAL A 79 -9.78 -5.16 10.11
C VAL A 79 -10.52 -5.55 8.83
N PRO A 80 -11.85 -5.38 8.77
CA PRO A 80 -12.61 -5.73 7.58
C PRO A 80 -12.33 -4.74 6.45
N ILE A 81 -12.28 -5.24 5.21
CA ILE A 81 -12.12 -4.43 3.99
C ILE A 81 -13.20 -4.86 3.00
N ASP A 82 -14.16 -3.96 2.74
CA ASP A 82 -15.26 -4.22 1.82
C ASP A 82 -14.98 -3.69 0.41
N TYR A 83 -14.19 -2.61 0.28
CA TYR A 83 -13.84 -1.98 -0.99
C TYR A 83 -12.38 -1.55 -0.99
N ILE A 84 -11.73 -1.66 -2.14
CA ILE A 84 -10.35 -1.20 -2.32
C ILE A 84 -10.28 -0.32 -3.58
N SER A 85 -9.57 0.80 -3.48
CA SER A 85 -9.14 1.55 -4.65
C SER A 85 -7.65 1.85 -4.56
N GLY A 86 -6.94 1.73 -5.68
CA GLY A 86 -5.50 1.94 -5.71
C GLY A 86 -5.05 2.74 -6.91
N THR A 87 -3.90 3.43 -6.77
CA THR A 87 -3.23 4.12 -7.86
C THR A 87 -1.78 3.66 -7.94
N SER A 88 -1.26 3.41 -9.15
CA SER A 88 0.13 3.01 -9.39
C SER A 88 0.51 1.76 -8.57
N MET A 89 1.52 1.81 -7.70
CA MET A 89 1.87 0.69 -6.81
C MET A 89 0.69 0.28 -5.92
N GLY A 90 -0.13 1.23 -5.46
CA GLY A 90 -1.37 0.92 -4.73
C GLY A 90 -2.37 0.13 -5.58
N ALA A 91 -2.39 0.32 -6.90
CA ALA A 91 -3.20 -0.49 -7.81
C ALA A 91 -2.65 -1.93 -7.95
N VAL A 92 -1.33 -2.09 -7.99
CA VAL A 92 -0.69 -3.42 -8.02
C VAL A 92 -1.01 -4.19 -6.73
N VAL A 93 -0.66 -3.62 -5.58
CA VAL A 93 -0.86 -4.27 -4.27
C VAL A 93 -2.35 -4.53 -4.03
N GLY A 94 -3.20 -3.51 -4.27
CA GLY A 94 -4.64 -3.60 -4.07
C GLY A 94 -5.31 -4.65 -4.96
N SER A 95 -4.94 -4.73 -6.24
CA SER A 95 -5.51 -5.71 -7.18
C SER A 95 -5.12 -7.15 -6.83
N LEU A 96 -3.87 -7.37 -6.44
CA LEU A 96 -3.39 -8.69 -6.04
C LEU A 96 -4.09 -9.18 -4.76
N TYR A 97 -4.22 -8.30 -3.77
CA TYR A 97 -4.96 -8.61 -2.55
C TYR A 97 -6.46 -8.83 -2.83
N ALA A 98 -7.09 -7.95 -3.61
CA ALA A 98 -8.50 -8.07 -4.00
C ALA A 98 -8.79 -9.36 -4.79
N GLY A 99 -7.83 -9.83 -5.59
CA GLY A 99 -7.87 -11.12 -6.28
C GLY A 99 -7.70 -12.32 -5.34
N GLY A 100 -7.35 -12.07 -4.08
CA GLY A 100 -7.20 -13.10 -3.05
C GLY A 100 -5.81 -13.72 -2.97
N LEU A 101 -4.77 -13.02 -3.46
CA LEU A 101 -3.40 -13.45 -3.25
C LEU A 101 -3.06 -13.40 -1.74
N PRO A 102 -2.56 -14.49 -1.14
CA PRO A 102 -2.22 -14.51 0.29
C PRO A 102 -1.10 -13.51 0.63
N ILE A 103 -1.13 -12.93 1.83
CA ILE A 103 -0.11 -11.97 2.31
C ILE A 103 1.33 -12.49 2.13
N PRO A 104 1.68 -13.75 2.48
CA PRO A 104 3.04 -14.25 2.24
C PRO A 104 3.47 -14.18 0.76
N LYS A 105 2.54 -14.39 -0.18
CA LYS A 105 2.83 -14.26 -1.61
C LYS A 105 3.03 -12.80 -2.04
N LEU A 106 2.35 -11.84 -1.41
CA LEU A 106 2.62 -10.43 -1.63
C LEU A 106 4.05 -10.06 -1.18
N TRP A 107 4.52 -10.59 -0.07
CA TRP A 107 5.89 -10.41 0.39
C TRP A 107 6.94 -11.06 -0.53
N GLU A 108 6.67 -12.24 -1.09
CA GLU A 108 7.56 -12.90 -2.05
C GLU A 108 7.83 -12.01 -3.27
N ILE A 109 6.90 -11.16 -3.66
CA ILE A 109 7.07 -10.21 -4.77
C ILE A 109 8.25 -9.27 -4.52
N SER A 110 8.47 -8.81 -3.27
CA SER A 110 9.60 -7.94 -2.92
C SER A 110 10.97 -8.58 -3.17
N ALA A 111 11.04 -9.91 -3.06
CA ALA A 111 12.28 -10.66 -3.27
C ALA A 111 12.57 -10.94 -4.75
N HIS A 112 11.54 -10.96 -5.59
CA HIS A 112 11.66 -11.39 -6.99
C HIS A 112 11.49 -10.28 -8.01
N LEU A 113 10.89 -9.13 -7.62
CA LEU A 113 10.68 -8.00 -8.52
C LEU A 113 12.00 -7.24 -8.73
N SER A 114 12.51 -7.25 -9.95
CA SER A 114 13.70 -6.50 -10.35
C SER A 114 13.37 -5.56 -11.52
N MET A 115 14.23 -4.56 -11.78
CA MET A 115 14.08 -3.70 -12.95
C MET A 115 14.05 -4.50 -14.27
N ASN A 116 14.82 -5.58 -14.35
CA ASN A 116 14.82 -6.47 -15.53
C ASN A 116 13.49 -7.20 -15.72
N SER A 117 12.74 -7.44 -14.66
CA SER A 117 11.40 -8.04 -14.73
C SER A 117 10.35 -7.05 -15.25
N ILE A 118 10.57 -5.76 -15.07
CA ILE A 118 9.65 -4.69 -15.47
C ILE A 118 10.04 -4.12 -16.85
N THR A 119 11.35 -3.94 -17.09
CA THR A 119 11.90 -3.37 -18.34
C THR A 119 13.21 -4.08 -18.72
N PRO A 120 13.20 -4.97 -19.71
CA PRO A 120 14.40 -5.68 -20.16
C PRO A 120 15.53 -4.76 -20.69
N ASP A 121 15.22 -3.54 -21.10
CA ASP A 121 16.12 -2.62 -21.82
C ASP A 121 16.74 -1.50 -20.93
N TYR A 122 16.65 -1.59 -19.60
CA TYR A 122 17.17 -0.56 -18.69
C TYR A 122 18.67 -0.76 -18.41
N ASN A 123 19.52 -0.57 -19.46
CA ASN A 123 20.95 -0.46 -19.30
C ASN A 123 21.45 0.96 -19.66
N VAL A 124 22.70 1.31 -19.32
CA VAL A 124 23.29 2.65 -19.53
C VAL A 124 23.22 3.08 -21.01
N PHE A 125 23.29 2.15 -21.95
CA PHE A 125 23.12 2.40 -23.39
C PHE A 125 21.64 2.68 -23.75
N GLY A 126 20.69 2.04 -23.04
CA GLY A 126 19.27 2.33 -23.18
C GLY A 126 18.93 3.76 -22.77
N LEU A 127 19.57 4.28 -21.72
CA LEU A 127 19.34 5.65 -21.24
C LEU A 127 19.81 6.73 -22.26
N LEU A 128 20.95 6.53 -22.92
CA LEU A 128 21.39 7.41 -24.02
C LEU A 128 20.46 7.30 -25.23
N ARG A 129 19.99 6.11 -25.55
CA ARG A 129 19.00 5.88 -26.60
C ARG A 129 17.65 6.57 -26.28
N PHE A 130 17.32 6.72 -24.99
CA PHE A 130 16.10 7.35 -24.51
C PHE A 130 15.99 8.85 -24.91
N LEU A 131 17.10 9.58 -24.92
CA LEU A 131 17.13 10.99 -25.32
C LEU A 131 16.87 11.20 -26.82
N PHE A 132 17.11 10.17 -27.64
CA PHE A 132 16.97 10.23 -29.11
C PHE A 132 15.94 9.23 -29.65
N ALA A 133 15.32 8.42 -28.80
CA ALA A 133 14.34 7.43 -29.22
C ALA A 133 12.99 8.09 -29.58
N LYS A 134 12.52 7.81 -30.75
CA LYS A 134 11.15 8.19 -31.18
C LYS A 134 10.08 7.34 -30.51
N LYS A 135 10.44 6.28 -29.76
CA LYS A 135 9.53 5.33 -29.11
C LYS A 135 10.04 4.98 -27.71
N LEU A 136 9.17 5.07 -26.72
CA LEU A 136 9.42 4.62 -25.35
C LEU A 136 9.27 3.10 -25.26
N PRO A 137 9.85 2.43 -24.24
CA PRO A 137 9.63 1.01 -24.00
C PRO A 137 8.17 0.72 -23.61
N THR A 138 7.68 -0.45 -23.93
CA THR A 138 6.35 -0.88 -23.49
C THR A 138 6.37 -1.41 -22.07
N SER A 139 5.29 -1.18 -21.31
CA SER A 139 5.08 -1.73 -19.96
C SER A 139 4.33 -3.08 -19.97
N THR A 140 4.37 -3.83 -21.06
CA THR A 140 3.61 -5.12 -21.19
C THR A 140 3.97 -6.11 -20.09
N ASN A 141 5.21 -6.11 -19.61
CA ASN A 141 5.63 -6.99 -18.53
C ASN A 141 4.86 -6.77 -17.22
N LEU A 142 4.33 -5.57 -16.98
CA LEU A 142 3.47 -5.32 -15.82
C LEU A 142 2.12 -6.05 -15.94
N ALA A 143 1.52 -6.06 -17.13
CA ALA A 143 0.30 -6.83 -17.37
C ALA A 143 0.57 -8.34 -17.24
N ASN A 144 1.68 -8.81 -17.83
CA ASN A 144 2.09 -10.21 -17.73
C ASN A 144 2.32 -10.62 -16.26
N PHE A 145 2.93 -9.74 -15.47
CA PHE A 145 3.14 -9.98 -14.05
C PHE A 145 1.80 -10.19 -13.30
N VAL A 146 0.82 -9.30 -13.48
CA VAL A 146 -0.51 -9.45 -12.85
C VAL A 146 -1.18 -10.75 -13.32
N GLN A 147 -1.09 -11.08 -14.62
CA GLN A 147 -1.65 -12.32 -15.16
C GLN A 147 -0.96 -13.57 -14.63
N GLN A 148 0.34 -13.52 -14.37
CA GLN A 148 1.08 -14.65 -13.77
C GLN A 148 0.63 -14.90 -12.32
N GLN A 149 0.26 -13.85 -11.58
CA GLN A 149 -0.16 -13.98 -10.19
C GLN A 149 -1.63 -14.40 -10.04
N LEU A 150 -2.52 -13.88 -10.87
CA LEU A 150 -3.96 -14.02 -10.73
C LEU A 150 -4.63 -14.76 -11.89
N GLY A 151 -3.91 -15.02 -12.98
CA GLY A 151 -4.53 -15.49 -14.22
C GLY A 151 -5.15 -14.34 -15.04
N ASN A 152 -5.90 -14.71 -16.07
CA ASN A 152 -6.58 -13.74 -16.93
C ASN A 152 -7.99 -13.43 -16.40
N ILE A 153 -8.04 -12.73 -15.23
CA ILE A 153 -9.28 -12.39 -14.55
C ILE A 153 -9.77 -10.97 -14.87
N GLN A 154 -11.05 -10.75 -14.63
CA GLN A 154 -11.71 -9.44 -14.73
C GLN A 154 -11.95 -8.84 -13.34
N PHE A 155 -12.34 -7.57 -13.28
CA PHE A 155 -12.71 -6.93 -12.01
C PHE A 155 -13.85 -7.64 -11.30
N GLU A 156 -14.77 -8.20 -12.09
CA GLU A 156 -15.96 -8.93 -11.63
C GLU A 156 -15.62 -10.26 -10.93
N ASP A 157 -14.42 -10.80 -11.19
CA ASP A 157 -13.94 -12.06 -10.60
C ASP A 157 -13.21 -11.84 -9.25
N LEU A 158 -12.99 -10.59 -8.85
CA LEU A 158 -12.25 -10.27 -7.63
C LEU A 158 -13.06 -10.62 -6.38
N LYS A 159 -12.36 -11.11 -5.35
CA LYS A 159 -12.97 -11.44 -4.04
C LYS A 159 -13.42 -10.20 -3.28
N THR A 160 -12.66 -9.11 -3.42
CA THR A 160 -13.01 -7.79 -2.87
C THR A 160 -13.20 -6.84 -4.04
N PRO A 161 -14.32 -6.11 -4.11
CA PRO A 161 -14.53 -5.08 -5.13
C PRO A 161 -13.37 -4.09 -5.17
N PHE A 162 -12.84 -3.85 -6.35
CA PHE A 162 -11.64 -3.06 -6.56
C PHE A 162 -11.83 -2.02 -7.67
N SER A 163 -11.12 -0.90 -7.57
CA SER A 163 -10.97 0.06 -8.65
C SER A 163 -9.54 0.60 -8.72
N CYS A 164 -9.12 1.08 -9.90
CA CYS A 164 -7.87 1.80 -10.04
C CYS A 164 -7.98 2.93 -11.05
N ALA A 165 -7.13 3.95 -10.86
CA ALA A 165 -7.13 5.16 -11.69
C ALA A 165 -5.97 5.16 -12.69
N ALA A 166 -6.24 5.67 -13.91
CA ALA A 166 -5.26 6.09 -14.89
C ALA A 166 -5.59 7.50 -15.40
N MET A 167 -4.72 8.10 -16.19
CA MET A 167 -4.97 9.39 -16.85
C MET A 167 -4.91 9.24 -18.37
N ASP A 168 -5.86 9.82 -19.08
CA ASP A 168 -5.80 9.97 -20.53
C ASP A 168 -4.89 11.15 -20.90
N VAL A 169 -3.77 10.86 -21.57
CA VAL A 169 -2.78 11.90 -21.96
C VAL A 169 -3.37 12.94 -22.90
N LYS A 170 -4.36 12.57 -23.72
CA LYS A 170 -4.95 13.49 -24.70
C LYS A 170 -5.83 14.55 -24.06
N THR A 171 -6.54 14.19 -22.99
CA THR A 171 -7.56 15.04 -22.37
C THR A 171 -7.17 15.53 -20.97
N GLY A 172 -6.22 14.84 -20.30
CA GLY A 172 -5.90 15.04 -18.89
C GLY A 172 -6.95 14.48 -17.94
N GLU A 173 -7.98 13.79 -18.47
CA GLU A 173 -9.05 13.23 -17.65
C GLU A 173 -8.60 12.03 -16.85
N ARG A 174 -9.12 11.92 -15.63
CA ARG A 174 -9.03 10.70 -14.84
C ARG A 174 -9.91 9.61 -15.47
N VAL A 175 -9.32 8.44 -15.70
CA VAL A 175 -10.01 7.24 -16.13
C VAL A 175 -10.05 6.26 -14.97
N LEU A 176 -11.24 5.97 -14.44
CA LEU A 176 -11.45 5.01 -13.37
C LEU A 176 -11.82 3.65 -13.96
N PHE A 177 -11.05 2.63 -13.62
CA PHE A 177 -11.33 1.24 -13.95
C PHE A 177 -11.97 0.53 -12.76
N ASN A 178 -13.10 -0.10 -12.98
CA ASN A 178 -13.82 -0.95 -12.03
C ASN A 178 -14.53 -2.13 -12.72
N SER A 179 -14.23 -2.36 -13.99
CA SER A 179 -14.83 -3.44 -14.80
C SER A 179 -13.91 -3.84 -15.95
N GLY A 180 -14.09 -5.07 -16.45
CA GLY A 180 -13.33 -5.63 -17.56
C GLY A 180 -11.96 -6.18 -17.19
N PRO A 181 -10.99 -6.28 -18.13
CA PRO A 181 -9.72 -6.96 -17.91
C PRO A 181 -8.84 -6.27 -16.86
N LEU A 182 -8.55 -6.95 -15.75
CA LEU A 182 -7.81 -6.40 -14.62
C LEU A 182 -6.37 -6.00 -15.00
N ALA A 183 -5.64 -6.89 -15.68
CA ALA A 183 -4.22 -6.70 -15.97
C ALA A 183 -3.94 -5.45 -16.81
N ILE A 184 -4.82 -5.13 -17.77
CA ILE A 184 -4.68 -3.93 -18.61
C ILE A 184 -4.90 -2.65 -17.81
N ALA A 185 -5.86 -2.65 -16.89
CA ALA A 185 -6.17 -1.52 -16.03
C ALA A 185 -5.04 -1.23 -15.04
N VAL A 186 -4.51 -2.27 -14.39
CA VAL A 186 -3.36 -2.16 -13.47
C VAL A 186 -2.11 -1.70 -14.23
N ARG A 187 -1.86 -2.23 -15.42
CA ARG A 187 -0.79 -1.75 -16.31
C ARG A 187 -0.94 -0.26 -16.61
N ALA A 188 -2.14 0.19 -16.98
CA ALA A 188 -2.39 1.59 -17.28
C ALA A 188 -2.17 2.49 -16.05
N SER A 189 -2.63 2.04 -14.88
CA SER A 189 -2.48 2.74 -13.60
C SER A 189 -1.03 2.89 -13.16
N MET A 190 -0.14 1.98 -13.56
CA MET A 190 1.30 1.99 -13.20
C MET A 190 2.19 2.46 -14.35
N ASN A 191 1.62 2.96 -15.44
CA ASN A 191 2.35 3.32 -16.65
C ASN A 191 2.97 4.71 -16.56
N LEU A 192 4.12 4.83 -15.91
CA LEU A 192 4.80 6.11 -15.64
C LEU A 192 5.00 6.94 -16.91
N PRO A 193 4.47 8.18 -16.97
CA PRO A 193 4.62 9.05 -18.13
C PRO A 193 6.09 9.43 -18.33
N GLY A 194 6.53 9.43 -19.60
CA GLY A 194 7.92 9.70 -19.95
C GLY A 194 8.89 8.54 -19.76
N ILE A 195 8.48 7.45 -19.10
CA ILE A 195 9.26 6.21 -18.94
C ILE A 195 8.75 5.13 -19.89
N PHE A 196 7.42 4.98 -19.97
CA PHE A 196 6.78 4.00 -20.84
C PHE A 196 5.94 4.68 -21.92
N GLU A 197 5.76 3.99 -23.06
CA GLU A 197 4.77 4.42 -24.04
C GLU A 197 3.36 4.34 -23.44
N PRO A 198 2.44 5.28 -23.73
CA PRO A 198 1.08 5.23 -23.23
C PRO A 198 0.38 3.92 -23.58
N VAL A 199 -0.43 3.41 -22.67
CA VAL A 199 -1.26 2.23 -22.90
C VAL A 199 -2.47 2.62 -23.74
N GLU A 200 -2.56 2.08 -24.95
CA GLU A 200 -3.73 2.28 -25.80
C GLU A 200 -4.88 1.38 -25.32
N TYR A 201 -6.02 1.99 -24.96
CA TYR A 201 -7.21 1.27 -24.52
C TYR A 201 -8.47 2.05 -24.90
N ARG A 202 -9.37 1.45 -25.67
CA ARG A 202 -10.65 2.05 -26.11
C ARG A 202 -10.48 3.48 -26.67
N HIS A 203 -9.53 3.67 -27.61
CA HIS A 203 -9.18 4.96 -28.26
C HIS A 203 -8.56 6.02 -27.32
N ARG A 204 -8.26 5.68 -26.07
CA ARG A 204 -7.54 6.52 -25.12
C ARG A 204 -6.07 6.13 -25.06
N LEU A 205 -5.23 7.09 -24.71
CA LEU A 205 -3.79 6.88 -24.43
C LEU A 205 -3.56 7.10 -22.95
N LEU A 206 -3.37 6.00 -22.22
CA LEU A 206 -3.39 5.99 -20.75
C LEU A 206 -1.99 5.94 -20.15
N VAL A 207 -1.80 6.74 -19.12
CA VAL A 207 -0.61 6.77 -18.27
C VAL A 207 -1.01 6.68 -16.80
N ASP A 208 -0.02 6.58 -15.91
CA ASP A 208 -0.18 6.44 -14.46
C ASP A 208 -1.19 7.46 -13.89
N GLY A 209 -2.10 6.95 -13.08
CA GLY A 209 -3.14 7.74 -12.43
C GLY A 209 -2.63 8.70 -11.37
N ALA A 210 -1.40 8.53 -10.88
CA ALA A 210 -0.79 9.40 -9.87
C ALA A 210 -0.75 10.90 -10.27
N VAL A 211 -0.81 11.18 -11.57
CA VAL A 211 -0.84 12.55 -12.08
C VAL A 211 -2.14 13.28 -11.75
N VAL A 212 -3.26 12.56 -11.62
CA VAL A 212 -4.62 13.13 -11.43
C VAL A 212 -5.33 12.64 -10.18
N ASP A 213 -4.99 11.46 -9.64
CA ASP A 213 -5.62 10.85 -8.46
C ASP A 213 -4.58 10.01 -7.70
N TYR A 214 -3.74 10.70 -6.92
CA TYR A 214 -2.62 10.05 -6.23
C TYR A 214 -3.07 9.17 -5.06
N LEU A 215 -4.13 9.55 -4.34
CA LEU A 215 -4.73 8.82 -3.22
C LEU A 215 -6.24 8.73 -3.45
N PRO A 216 -6.77 7.60 -3.94
CA PRO A 216 -8.10 7.50 -4.53
C PRO A 216 -9.23 7.36 -3.51
N VAL A 217 -9.32 8.28 -2.53
CA VAL A 217 -10.34 8.31 -1.46
C VAL A 217 -11.75 8.46 -2.03
N GLU A 218 -11.93 9.35 -3.02
CA GLU A 218 -13.24 9.55 -3.65
C GLU A 218 -13.70 8.31 -4.45
N SER A 219 -12.75 7.57 -5.02
CA SER A 219 -13.08 6.34 -5.75
C SER A 219 -13.67 5.29 -4.81
N VAL A 220 -13.07 5.11 -3.63
CA VAL A 220 -13.56 4.19 -2.60
C VAL A 220 -14.93 4.64 -2.08
N ARG A 221 -15.13 5.94 -1.86
CA ARG A 221 -16.43 6.52 -1.45
C ARG A 221 -17.52 6.20 -2.48
N ASN A 222 -17.22 6.39 -3.75
CA ASN A 222 -18.16 6.14 -4.85
C ASN A 222 -18.48 4.64 -5.03
N MET A 223 -17.64 3.74 -4.51
CA MET A 223 -17.95 2.31 -4.44
C MET A 223 -18.94 1.96 -3.33
N GLY A 224 -19.24 2.89 -2.43
CA GLY A 224 -20.21 2.71 -1.34
C GLY A 224 -19.60 2.52 0.04
N ALA A 225 -18.34 2.91 0.26
CA ALA A 225 -17.72 2.87 1.57
C ALA A 225 -18.32 3.96 2.50
N ASP A 226 -18.69 3.54 3.70
CA ASP A 226 -19.18 4.43 4.77
C ASP A 226 -18.02 4.99 5.61
N TYR A 227 -17.00 4.15 5.87
CA TYR A 227 -15.77 4.50 6.57
C TYR A 227 -14.58 4.24 5.68
N ILE A 228 -13.73 5.24 5.49
CA ILE A 228 -12.60 5.17 4.57
C ILE A 228 -11.28 5.29 5.32
N ILE A 229 -10.44 4.28 5.17
CA ILE A 229 -9.06 4.26 5.60
C ILE A 229 -8.19 4.61 4.39
N ALA A 230 -7.38 5.65 4.51
CA ALA A 230 -6.42 6.06 3.49
C ALA A 230 -5.01 5.63 3.91
N SER A 231 -4.37 4.78 3.11
CA SER A 231 -2.97 4.40 3.26
C SER A 231 -2.14 5.23 2.27
N ALA A 232 -1.37 6.17 2.80
CA ALA A 232 -0.62 7.15 2.03
C ALA A 232 0.89 6.95 2.18
N THR A 233 1.60 6.97 1.06
CA THR A 233 3.07 6.88 1.00
C THR A 233 3.64 8.17 0.40
N PRO A 234 3.71 9.26 1.20
CA PRO A 234 4.17 10.54 0.72
C PRO A 234 5.65 10.46 0.26
N PRO A 235 6.04 11.30 -0.70
CA PRO A 235 7.43 11.39 -1.13
C PRO A 235 8.30 11.97 -0.01
N ASP A 236 9.55 11.49 0.05
CA ASP A 236 10.58 12.08 0.89
C ASP A 236 11.36 13.14 0.12
N PHE A 237 11.19 14.40 0.51
CA PHE A 237 11.85 15.53 -0.14
C PHE A 237 13.27 15.81 0.38
N PHE A 238 13.64 15.23 1.51
CA PHE A 238 14.86 15.58 2.22
C PHE A 238 16.03 14.65 1.90
N SER A 239 15.77 13.44 1.42
CA SER A 239 16.80 12.41 1.28
C SER A 239 17.84 12.69 0.20
N LYS A 240 17.46 13.23 -0.96
CA LYS A 240 18.40 13.48 -2.08
C LYS A 240 17.94 14.64 -2.96
N THR A 241 18.86 15.51 -3.34
CA THR A 241 18.63 16.52 -4.38
C THR A 241 18.68 15.84 -5.77
N PRO A 242 17.70 16.06 -6.65
CA PRO A 242 17.75 15.55 -8.02
C PRO A 242 19.02 16.00 -8.75
N GLN A 243 19.66 15.07 -9.50
CA GLN A 243 20.89 15.35 -10.24
C GLN A 243 20.72 15.22 -11.75
N THR A 244 19.57 14.70 -12.21
CA THR A 244 19.27 14.49 -13.62
C THR A 244 17.93 15.09 -14.01
N VAL A 245 17.73 15.40 -15.30
CA VAL A 245 16.44 15.91 -15.81
C VAL A 245 15.29 14.96 -15.46
N ALA A 246 15.48 13.65 -15.62
CA ALA A 246 14.48 12.66 -15.27
C ALA A 246 14.14 12.68 -13.76
N ALA A 247 15.16 12.82 -12.90
CA ALA A 247 14.96 12.93 -11.46
C ALA A 247 14.22 14.23 -11.07
N TYR A 248 14.47 15.36 -11.76
CA TYR A 248 13.72 16.59 -11.56
C TYR A 248 12.25 16.44 -11.96
N LEU A 249 11.96 15.80 -13.10
CA LEU A 249 10.58 15.58 -13.54
C LEU A 249 9.82 14.66 -12.57
N LEU A 250 10.45 13.61 -12.09
CA LEU A 250 9.88 12.74 -11.03
C LEU A 250 9.63 13.54 -9.74
N ARG A 251 10.56 14.43 -9.35
CA ARG A 251 10.41 15.29 -8.17
C ARG A 251 9.22 16.26 -8.33
N VAL A 252 8.97 16.81 -9.51
CA VAL A 252 7.78 17.64 -9.76
C VAL A 252 6.50 16.83 -9.59
N GLY A 253 6.48 15.59 -10.08
CA GLY A 253 5.39 14.64 -9.84
C GLY A 253 5.19 14.34 -8.35
N ASP A 254 6.27 14.12 -7.62
CA ASP A 254 6.25 13.89 -6.16
C ASP A 254 5.68 15.10 -5.39
N VAL A 255 6.08 16.33 -5.73
CA VAL A 255 5.53 17.56 -5.12
C VAL A 255 4.03 17.68 -5.36
N ARG A 256 3.58 17.43 -6.59
CA ARG A 256 2.15 17.39 -6.89
C ARG A 256 1.42 16.29 -6.12
N GLY A 257 2.01 15.09 -6.07
CA GLY A 257 1.47 13.95 -5.33
C GLY A 257 1.27 14.26 -3.84
N ALA A 258 2.23 14.93 -3.20
CA ALA A 258 2.11 15.34 -1.80
C ALA A 258 0.93 16.29 -1.57
N ALA A 259 0.73 17.27 -2.46
CA ALA A 259 -0.42 18.18 -2.38
C ALA A 259 -1.75 17.42 -2.56
N MET A 260 -1.79 16.45 -3.48
CA MET A 260 -2.99 15.63 -3.70
C MET A 260 -3.30 14.72 -2.51
N ILE A 261 -2.27 14.12 -1.87
CA ILE A 261 -2.42 13.36 -0.63
C ILE A 261 -3.07 14.25 0.43
N GLN A 262 -2.57 15.47 0.64
CA GLN A 262 -3.09 16.39 1.66
C GLN A 262 -4.57 16.72 1.43
N GLN A 263 -4.98 16.95 0.18
CA GLN A 263 -6.38 17.20 -0.16
C GLN A 263 -7.27 15.96 0.03
N ALA A 264 -6.80 14.79 -0.42
CA ALA A 264 -7.57 13.56 -0.32
C ALA A 264 -7.70 13.08 1.13
N ALA A 265 -6.64 13.24 1.94
CA ALA A 265 -6.61 12.86 3.35
C ALA A 265 -7.71 13.52 4.16
N GLN A 266 -8.08 14.79 3.86
CA GLN A 266 -9.16 15.49 4.54
C GLN A 266 -10.55 14.85 4.34
N LYS A 267 -10.67 13.98 3.35
CA LYS A 267 -11.93 13.30 3.02
C LYS A 267 -11.96 11.84 3.53
N ALA A 268 -10.89 11.33 4.09
CA ALA A 268 -10.83 10.02 4.73
C ALA A 268 -11.24 10.11 6.20
N ASN A 269 -11.75 9.01 6.76
CA ASN A 269 -12.07 8.91 8.18
C ASN A 269 -10.82 8.64 9.01
N PHE A 270 -9.86 7.90 8.44
CA PHE A 270 -8.57 7.63 9.06
C PHE A 270 -7.45 7.65 8.01
N VAL A 271 -6.27 8.17 8.38
CA VAL A 271 -5.13 8.27 7.47
C VAL A 271 -3.91 7.62 8.11
N LEU A 272 -3.43 6.55 7.48
CA LEU A 272 -2.12 5.96 7.74
C LEU A 272 -1.10 6.61 6.81
N THR A 273 -0.06 7.20 7.37
CA THR A 273 0.99 7.86 6.59
C THR A 273 2.29 7.11 6.76
N HIS A 274 2.73 6.42 5.70
CA HIS A 274 3.97 5.65 5.70
C HIS A 274 5.12 6.52 5.19
N ARG A 275 5.97 6.96 6.12
CA ARG A 275 7.19 7.70 5.79
C ARG A 275 8.33 6.73 5.53
N VAL A 276 8.65 6.51 4.26
CA VAL A 276 9.70 5.59 3.82
C VAL A 276 10.94 6.42 3.45
N PRO A 277 11.85 6.69 4.40
CA PRO A 277 13.02 7.54 4.17
C PRO A 277 14.05 6.82 3.29
N ASP A 278 14.79 7.62 2.52
CA ASP A 278 15.92 7.15 1.69
C ASP A 278 15.56 6.13 0.61
N VAL A 279 14.28 6.06 0.22
CA VAL A 279 13.81 5.15 -0.83
C VAL A 279 13.34 5.95 -2.05
N GLY A 280 14.04 5.80 -3.15
CA GLY A 280 13.66 6.40 -4.44
C GLY A 280 12.46 5.69 -5.09
N THR A 281 11.73 6.43 -5.92
CA THR A 281 10.50 5.93 -6.57
C THR A 281 10.71 4.65 -7.40
N LEU A 282 11.92 4.41 -7.91
CA LEU A 282 12.26 3.27 -8.78
C LEU A 282 13.31 2.32 -8.18
N GLU A 283 13.66 2.45 -6.90
CA GLU A 283 14.67 1.62 -6.22
C GLU A 283 14.09 0.27 -5.76
N LEU A 284 13.75 -0.63 -6.69
CA LEU A 284 13.07 -1.91 -6.41
C LEU A 284 13.76 -2.80 -5.37
N ALA A 285 15.07 -2.69 -5.19
CA ALA A 285 15.80 -3.40 -4.13
C ALA A 285 15.33 -3.00 -2.70
N GLN A 286 14.59 -1.90 -2.56
CA GLN A 286 14.08 -1.40 -1.28
C GLN A 286 12.61 -1.76 -1.01
N LEU A 287 11.97 -2.56 -1.87
CA LEU A 287 10.57 -2.96 -1.70
C LEU A 287 10.31 -3.58 -0.33
N HIS A 288 11.14 -4.55 0.07
CA HIS A 288 11.00 -5.22 1.36
C HIS A 288 11.04 -4.24 2.54
N LYS A 289 12.02 -3.34 2.54
CA LYS A 289 12.14 -2.28 3.55
C LYS A 289 10.88 -1.40 3.61
N ALA A 290 10.34 -1.04 2.46
CA ALA A 290 9.11 -0.24 2.40
C ALA A 290 7.93 -1.00 3.03
N GLY A 291 7.80 -2.29 2.74
CA GLY A 291 6.77 -3.15 3.34
C GLY A 291 6.90 -3.26 4.87
N GLU A 292 8.12 -3.47 5.39
CA GLU A 292 8.38 -3.53 6.84
C GLU A 292 8.01 -2.23 7.55
N ILE A 293 8.35 -1.08 6.96
CA ILE A 293 7.93 0.22 7.50
C ILE A 293 6.40 0.33 7.54
N GLY A 294 5.73 -0.06 6.46
CA GLY A 294 4.27 -0.07 6.41
C GLY A 294 3.63 -0.93 7.49
N LEU A 295 4.20 -2.11 7.75
CA LEU A 295 3.75 -3.01 8.82
C LEU A 295 3.90 -2.36 10.20
N VAL A 296 5.10 -1.87 10.52
CA VAL A 296 5.41 -1.29 11.83
C VAL A 296 4.56 -0.03 12.09
N GLU A 297 4.49 0.89 11.12
CA GLU A 297 3.70 2.12 11.27
C GLU A 297 2.21 1.83 11.39
N THR A 298 1.69 0.85 10.64
CA THR A 298 0.27 0.45 10.79
C THR A 298 0.01 -0.17 12.15
N GLN A 299 0.89 -1.03 12.65
CA GLN A 299 0.77 -1.61 13.99
C GLN A 299 0.78 -0.55 15.10
N GLN A 300 1.63 0.47 14.98
CA GLN A 300 1.70 1.59 15.93
C GLN A 300 0.41 2.41 15.99
N HIS A 301 -0.33 2.51 14.89
CA HIS A 301 -1.59 3.26 14.81
C HIS A 301 -2.84 2.36 14.92
N MET A 302 -2.67 1.05 15.14
CA MET A 302 -3.78 0.10 15.13
C MET A 302 -4.81 0.40 16.22
N GLU A 303 -4.36 0.74 17.41
CA GLU A 303 -5.25 1.08 18.52
C GLU A 303 -6.10 2.32 18.23
N GLU A 304 -5.48 3.35 17.65
CA GLU A 304 -6.16 4.58 17.26
C GLU A 304 -7.18 4.33 16.14
N LEU A 305 -6.79 3.50 15.15
CA LEU A 305 -7.68 3.08 14.08
C LEU A 305 -8.89 2.31 14.63
N GLN A 306 -8.68 1.33 15.51
CA GLN A 306 -9.76 0.54 16.11
C GLN A 306 -10.71 1.45 16.90
N LYS A 307 -10.19 2.38 17.71
CA LYS A 307 -10.99 3.37 18.45
C LYS A 307 -11.83 4.22 17.50
N SER A 308 -11.24 4.74 16.43
CA SER A 308 -11.94 5.55 15.44
C SER A 308 -13.04 4.77 14.73
N MET A 309 -12.77 3.51 14.33
CA MET A 309 -13.75 2.65 13.69
C MET A 309 -14.89 2.28 14.63
N LEU A 310 -14.59 1.94 15.88
CA LEU A 310 -15.62 1.62 16.89
C LEU A 310 -16.51 2.81 17.18
N LEU A 311 -15.95 4.02 17.35
CA LEU A 311 -16.75 5.24 17.56
C LEU A 311 -17.70 5.50 16.38
N PHE A 312 -17.22 5.29 15.14
CA PHE A 312 -18.07 5.42 13.96
C PHE A 312 -19.17 4.34 13.91
N ALA A 313 -18.81 3.11 14.31
CA ALA A 313 -19.70 1.96 14.26
C ALA A 313 -20.62 1.80 15.47
N LEU A 314 -20.51 2.63 16.53
CA LEU A 314 -21.34 2.52 17.74
C LEU A 314 -22.83 2.31 17.48
N PRO A 315 -23.48 3.02 16.53
CA PRO A 315 -24.89 2.80 16.22
C PRO A 315 -25.23 1.41 15.71
N TYR A 316 -24.25 0.66 15.24
CA TYR A 316 -24.38 -0.70 14.72
C TYR A 316 -24.02 -1.74 15.78
N VAL A 317 -22.96 -1.49 16.57
CA VAL A 317 -22.47 -2.40 17.63
C VAL A 317 -23.43 -2.48 18.81
N LEU A 318 -24.14 -1.38 19.12
CA LEU A 318 -25.08 -1.28 20.25
C LEU A 318 -26.53 -1.57 19.86
N LYS A 319 -26.80 -2.02 18.65
CA LYS A 319 -28.13 -2.50 18.28
C LYS A 319 -28.43 -3.79 19.04
N PRO A 320 -29.58 -3.88 19.74
CA PRO A 320 -30.00 -5.09 20.43
C PRO A 320 -30.31 -6.23 19.47
#